data_e5dde8fc03d0378ad65fff79f34e3866
#
_entry.id   e5dde8fc03d0378ad65fff79f34e3866
#
_cell.length_a   1.000
_cell.length_b   1.000
_cell.length_c   1.000
_cell.angle_alpha   90.00
_cell.angle_beta   90.00
_cell.angle_gamma   90.00
#
_symmetry.space_group_name_H-M   'P 1'
#
loop_
_entity.id
_entity.type
_entity.pdbx_description
1 polymer ?
#
loop_
_entity_poly.entity_id
_entity_poly.type
_entity_poly.pdbx_seq_one_letter_code
_entity_poly.pdbx_strand_id
1 'polypeptide(L)'
;MAIVNRITRLFAADVHAVLDRLEEPDALLRQAIREMEAALAEQTQQLKALELERELVLRRGSEIERTLSAIREEIDLSFAADNQALLRTCLRRRLEAERLQRLLEQRGALLTQQIEQATPLLEQQSARLESMRQKAALFDVEIASGADVYGTRWSGGDCSISEADIDLALLRERQRRAS
;
A
#
# COMPACT_ATOMS: atom_id res chain seq x y z
N MET A 1 9.94 -5.85 -14.29
CA MET A 1 9.04 -7.03 -14.17
C MET A 1 9.71 -8.22 -13.47
N ALA A 2 11.00 -8.53 -13.68
CA ALA A 2 11.66 -9.70 -13.05
C ALA A 2 11.90 -9.56 -11.53
N ILE A 3 12.16 -8.37 -11.02
CA ILE A 3 12.44 -8.09 -9.59
C ILE A 3 11.17 -8.24 -8.75
N VAL A 4 10.04 -7.70 -9.23
CA VAL A 4 8.73 -7.81 -8.54
C VAL A 4 8.33 -9.29 -8.36
N ASN A 5 8.52 -10.13 -9.39
CA ASN A 5 8.23 -11.56 -9.30
C ASN A 5 9.16 -12.31 -8.32
N ARG A 6 10.39 -11.87 -8.16
CA ARG A 6 11.35 -12.46 -7.21
C ARG A 6 11.00 -12.12 -5.76
N ILE A 7 10.60 -10.88 -5.54
CA ILE A 7 10.17 -10.35 -4.23
C ILE A 7 8.84 -11.00 -3.83
N THR A 8 7.87 -11.09 -4.75
CA THR A 8 6.59 -11.79 -4.48
C THR A 8 6.82 -13.27 -4.16
N ARG A 9 7.83 -13.91 -4.75
CA ARG A 9 8.22 -15.28 -4.40
C ARG A 9 8.89 -15.37 -3.03
N LEU A 10 9.71 -14.40 -2.61
CA LEU A 10 10.27 -14.33 -1.26
C LEU A 10 9.17 -14.13 -0.21
N PHE A 11 8.17 -13.29 -0.50
CA PHE A 11 7.00 -13.11 0.36
C PHE A 11 6.02 -14.32 0.33
N ALA A 12 5.99 -15.09 -0.74
CA ALA A 12 5.11 -16.27 -0.89
C ALA A 12 5.77 -17.58 -0.46
N ALA A 13 7.12 -17.64 -0.47
CA ALA A 13 7.84 -18.83 -0.02
C ALA A 13 7.70 -18.97 1.49
N ASP A 14 7.39 -20.18 1.92
CA ASP A 14 7.46 -20.57 3.32
C ASP A 14 8.96 -20.61 3.70
N VAL A 15 9.46 -19.47 4.21
CA VAL A 15 10.87 -19.28 4.55
C VAL A 15 11.32 -20.35 5.55
N HIS A 16 10.41 -20.88 6.38
CA HIS A 16 10.69 -21.93 7.35
C HIS A 16 11.13 -23.25 6.69
N ALA A 17 10.44 -23.67 5.62
CA ALA A 17 10.77 -24.92 4.93
C ALA A 17 12.13 -24.86 4.21
N VAL A 18 12.64 -23.64 3.95
CA VAL A 18 13.95 -23.42 3.33
C VAL A 18 15.02 -23.31 4.40
N LEU A 19 14.77 -22.65 5.52
CA LEU A 19 15.71 -22.47 6.63
C LEU A 19 16.09 -23.80 7.32
N ASP A 20 15.15 -24.74 7.46
CA ASP A 20 15.38 -26.05 8.08
C ASP A 20 16.37 -26.96 7.31
N ARG A 21 16.77 -26.58 6.10
CA ARG A 21 17.65 -27.34 5.21
C ARG A 21 19.04 -26.73 4.97
N LEU A 22 19.35 -25.62 5.61
CA LEU A 22 20.55 -24.85 5.32
C LEU A 22 21.54 -24.87 6.49
N GLU A 23 22.83 -24.93 6.16
CA GLU A 23 23.93 -24.91 7.16
C GLU A 23 24.13 -23.56 7.84
N GLU A 24 23.65 -22.44 7.23
CA GLU A 24 23.70 -21.08 7.79
C GLU A 24 22.36 -20.34 7.64
N PRO A 25 21.33 -20.72 8.41
CA PRO A 25 19.99 -20.11 8.27
C PRO A 25 19.95 -18.63 8.65
N ASP A 26 20.77 -18.19 9.60
CA ASP A 26 20.78 -16.83 10.11
C ASP A 26 21.26 -15.79 9.06
N ALA A 27 22.35 -16.06 8.35
CA ALA A 27 22.86 -15.17 7.32
C ALA A 27 21.85 -14.94 6.18
N LEU A 28 21.16 -16.02 5.78
CA LEU A 28 20.12 -15.97 4.74
C LEU A 28 18.86 -15.23 5.21
N LEU A 29 18.45 -15.42 6.45
CA LEU A 29 17.31 -14.72 7.04
C LEU A 29 17.58 -13.20 7.09
N ARG A 30 18.75 -12.80 7.57
CA ARG A 30 19.18 -11.39 7.59
C ARG A 30 19.26 -10.80 6.17
N GLN A 31 19.73 -11.57 5.20
CA GLN A 31 19.77 -11.14 3.81
C GLN A 31 18.34 -10.95 3.26
N ALA A 32 17.44 -11.90 3.51
CA ALA A 32 16.04 -11.80 3.09
C ALA A 32 15.35 -10.58 3.72
N ILE A 33 15.57 -10.32 5.00
CA ILE A 33 15.04 -9.13 5.69
C ILE A 33 15.52 -7.85 4.99
N ARG A 34 16.81 -7.71 4.70
CA ARG A 34 17.33 -6.51 4.00
C ARG A 34 16.71 -6.32 2.62
N GLU A 35 16.55 -7.40 1.86
CA GLU A 35 15.92 -7.33 0.54
C GLU A 35 14.44 -6.95 0.62
N MET A 36 13.72 -7.47 1.62
CA MET A 36 12.33 -7.10 1.88
C MET A 36 12.19 -5.64 2.32
N GLU A 37 13.08 -5.15 3.17
CA GLU A 37 13.12 -3.73 3.59
C GLU A 37 13.31 -2.80 2.40
N ALA A 38 14.27 -3.10 1.53
CA ALA A 38 14.53 -2.31 0.33
C ALA A 38 13.32 -2.29 -0.61
N ALA A 39 12.69 -3.45 -0.82
CA ALA A 39 11.50 -3.57 -1.64
C ALA A 39 10.29 -2.82 -1.06
N LEU A 40 10.09 -2.90 0.26
CA LEU A 40 9.02 -2.20 0.95
C LEU A 40 9.21 -0.68 0.88
N ALA A 41 10.45 -0.21 1.02
CA ALA A 41 10.78 1.20 0.88
C ALA A 41 10.47 1.72 -0.53
N GLU A 42 10.83 0.97 -1.58
CA GLU A 42 10.51 1.31 -2.96
C GLU A 42 9.00 1.38 -3.20
N GLN A 43 8.24 0.38 -2.74
CA GLN A 43 6.78 0.36 -2.89
C GLN A 43 6.11 1.49 -2.12
N THR A 44 6.62 1.83 -0.94
CA THR A 44 6.13 2.99 -0.17
C THR A 44 6.35 4.29 -0.92
N GLN A 45 7.48 4.46 -1.59
CA GLN A 45 7.73 5.64 -2.42
C GLN A 45 6.81 5.69 -3.63
N GLN A 46 6.54 4.55 -4.28
CA GLN A 46 5.60 4.45 -5.39
C GLN A 46 4.17 4.82 -4.95
N LEU A 47 3.72 4.33 -3.79
CA LEU A 47 2.41 4.69 -3.24
C LEU A 47 2.31 6.21 -2.99
N LYS A 48 3.31 6.81 -2.35
CA LYS A 48 3.36 8.27 -2.14
C LYS A 48 3.32 9.06 -3.45
N ALA A 49 3.98 8.57 -4.49
CA ALA A 49 3.94 9.21 -5.81
C ALA A 49 2.53 9.18 -6.42
N LEU A 50 1.80 8.05 -6.30
CA LEU A 50 0.41 7.94 -6.74
C LEU A 50 -0.52 8.87 -5.96
N GLU A 51 -0.34 9.00 -4.65
CA GLU A 51 -1.11 9.89 -3.79
C GLU A 51 -0.90 11.37 -4.19
N LEU A 52 0.34 11.77 -4.43
CA LEU A 52 0.68 13.12 -4.90
C LEU A 52 0.07 13.40 -6.28
N GLU A 53 0.16 12.44 -7.20
CA GLU A 53 -0.45 12.59 -8.52
C GLU A 53 -1.97 12.74 -8.41
N ARG A 54 -2.63 11.94 -7.57
CA ARG A 54 -4.07 12.06 -7.30
C ARG A 54 -4.42 13.45 -6.78
N GLU A 55 -3.66 13.96 -5.83
CA GLU A 55 -3.90 15.30 -5.29
C GLU A 55 -3.79 16.38 -6.37
N LEU A 56 -2.78 16.31 -7.25
CA LEU A 56 -2.62 17.23 -8.37
C LEU A 56 -3.79 17.15 -9.36
N VAL A 57 -4.28 15.95 -9.66
CA VAL A 57 -5.44 15.75 -10.53
C VAL A 57 -6.69 16.35 -9.92
N LEU A 58 -6.93 16.16 -8.62
CA LEU A 58 -8.07 16.74 -7.91
C LEU A 58 -8.02 18.27 -7.87
N ARG A 59 -6.87 18.85 -7.60
CA ARG A 59 -6.67 20.33 -7.64
C ARG A 59 -6.99 20.87 -9.03
N ARG A 60 -6.48 20.23 -10.07
CA ARG A 60 -6.71 20.63 -11.46
C ARG A 60 -8.20 20.47 -11.83
N GLY A 61 -8.87 19.45 -11.32
CA GLY A 61 -10.32 19.27 -11.46
C GLY A 61 -11.11 20.45 -10.88
N SER A 62 -10.76 20.91 -9.68
CA SER A 62 -11.42 22.06 -9.04
C SER A 62 -11.17 23.38 -9.78
N GLU A 63 -10.01 23.55 -10.40
CA GLU A 63 -9.70 24.71 -11.26
C GLU A 63 -10.57 24.71 -12.52
N ILE A 64 -10.75 23.56 -13.15
CA ILE A 64 -11.63 23.40 -14.32
C ILE A 64 -13.09 23.69 -13.95
N GLU A 65 -13.57 23.23 -12.80
CA GLU A 65 -14.93 23.53 -12.32
C GLU A 65 -15.16 25.04 -12.17
N ARG A 66 -14.21 25.77 -11.57
CA ARG A 66 -14.26 27.24 -11.48
C ARG A 66 -14.27 27.88 -12.87
N THR A 67 -13.45 27.38 -13.78
CA THR A 67 -13.39 27.86 -15.17
C THR A 67 -14.73 27.64 -15.87
N LEU A 68 -15.35 26.47 -15.71
CA LEU A 68 -16.68 26.17 -16.25
C LEU A 68 -17.76 27.07 -15.68
N SER A 69 -17.69 27.43 -14.38
CA SER A 69 -18.62 28.39 -13.78
C SER A 69 -18.48 29.78 -14.42
N ALA A 70 -17.25 30.27 -14.57
CA ALA A 70 -17.01 31.57 -15.21
C ALA A 70 -17.47 31.58 -16.68
N ILE A 71 -17.23 30.49 -17.43
CA ILE A 71 -17.68 30.38 -18.82
C ILE A 71 -19.22 30.40 -18.90
N ARG A 72 -19.94 29.81 -17.93
CA ARG A 72 -21.42 29.90 -17.88
C ARG A 72 -21.88 31.34 -17.77
N GLU A 73 -21.30 32.13 -16.89
CA GLU A 73 -21.61 33.54 -16.73
C GLU A 73 -21.31 34.32 -18.03
N GLU A 74 -20.16 34.06 -18.70
CA GLU A 74 -19.83 34.66 -20.00
C GLU A 74 -20.87 34.30 -21.09
N ILE A 75 -21.37 33.07 -21.07
CA ILE A 75 -22.41 32.59 -22.00
C ILE A 75 -23.71 33.40 -21.78
N ASP A 76 -24.15 33.52 -20.52
CA ASP A 76 -25.36 34.25 -20.15
C ASP A 76 -25.31 35.73 -20.58
N LEU A 77 -24.15 36.38 -20.36
CA LEU A 77 -23.91 37.73 -20.83
C LEU A 77 -23.89 37.85 -22.36
N SER A 78 -23.32 36.85 -23.05
CA SER A 78 -23.28 36.82 -24.51
C SER A 78 -24.67 36.66 -25.13
N PHE A 79 -25.55 35.90 -24.48
CA PHE A 79 -26.97 35.78 -24.86
C PHE A 79 -27.70 37.10 -24.63
N ALA A 80 -27.51 37.76 -23.49
CA ALA A 80 -28.17 39.02 -23.18
C ALA A 80 -27.74 40.15 -24.15
N ALA A 81 -26.50 40.08 -24.67
CA ALA A 81 -25.97 41.03 -25.63
C ALA A 81 -26.26 40.66 -27.11
N ASP A 82 -26.95 39.57 -27.40
CA ASP A 82 -27.20 39.01 -28.73
C ASP A 82 -25.91 38.87 -29.61
N ASN A 83 -24.78 38.59 -28.95
CA ASN A 83 -23.49 38.47 -29.60
C ASN A 83 -23.14 37.02 -29.97
N GLN A 84 -23.59 36.59 -31.14
CA GLN A 84 -23.43 35.20 -31.60
C GLN A 84 -21.95 34.80 -31.81
N ALA A 85 -21.06 35.69 -32.16
CA ALA A 85 -19.65 35.41 -32.34
C ALA A 85 -18.97 35.08 -30.98
N LEU A 86 -19.25 35.88 -29.97
CA LEU A 86 -18.75 35.66 -28.63
C LEU A 86 -19.35 34.36 -28.04
N LEU A 87 -20.65 34.15 -28.22
CA LEU A 87 -21.33 32.92 -27.78
C LEU A 87 -20.68 31.66 -28.34
N ARG A 88 -20.38 31.61 -29.64
CA ARG A 88 -19.68 30.47 -30.24
C ARG A 88 -18.32 30.23 -29.63
N THR A 89 -17.58 31.28 -29.30
CA THR A 89 -16.28 31.19 -28.66
C THR A 89 -16.38 30.63 -27.24
N CYS A 90 -17.32 31.12 -26.44
CA CYS A 90 -17.58 30.63 -25.09
C CYS A 90 -18.02 29.16 -25.10
N LEU A 91 -18.92 28.77 -26.03
CA LEU A 91 -19.35 27.37 -26.18
C LEU A 91 -18.18 26.43 -26.55
N ARG A 92 -17.26 26.88 -27.42
CA ARG A 92 -16.07 26.08 -27.74
C ARG A 92 -15.20 25.87 -26.50
N ARG A 93 -14.89 26.93 -25.76
CA ARG A 93 -14.13 26.87 -24.50
C ARG A 93 -14.80 25.96 -23.47
N ARG A 94 -16.13 26.03 -23.37
CA ARG A 94 -16.90 25.13 -22.48
C ARG A 94 -16.71 23.67 -22.86
N LEU A 95 -16.88 23.31 -24.13
CA LEU A 95 -16.73 21.94 -24.60
C LEU A 95 -15.30 21.41 -24.40
N GLU A 96 -14.29 22.25 -24.59
CA GLU A 96 -12.89 21.92 -24.29
C GLU A 96 -12.66 21.65 -22.80
N ALA A 97 -13.17 22.54 -21.94
CA ALA A 97 -13.08 22.38 -20.48
C ALA A 97 -13.84 21.12 -19.98
N GLU A 98 -15.04 20.84 -20.50
CA GLU A 98 -15.80 19.64 -20.16
C GLU A 98 -15.09 18.34 -20.60
N ARG A 99 -14.38 18.36 -21.73
CA ARG A 99 -13.54 17.22 -22.16
C ARG A 99 -12.37 17.01 -21.18
N LEU A 100 -11.69 18.08 -20.80
CA LEU A 100 -10.59 18.01 -19.86
C LEU A 100 -11.07 17.53 -18.48
N GLN A 101 -12.21 18.03 -18.01
CA GLN A 101 -12.83 17.56 -16.77
C GLN A 101 -13.03 16.05 -16.76
N ARG A 102 -13.66 15.50 -17.81
CA ARG A 102 -13.86 14.04 -17.94
C ARG A 102 -12.55 13.25 -17.91
N LEU A 103 -11.51 13.75 -18.58
CA LEU A 103 -10.19 13.10 -18.55
C LEU A 103 -9.58 13.10 -17.14
N LEU A 104 -9.69 14.21 -16.41
CA LEU A 104 -9.20 14.31 -15.03
C LEU A 104 -10.00 13.41 -14.08
N GLU A 105 -11.32 13.32 -14.23
CA GLU A 105 -12.19 12.41 -13.46
C GLU A 105 -11.78 10.93 -13.69
N GLN A 106 -11.59 10.54 -14.94
CA GLN A 106 -11.14 9.18 -15.29
C GLN A 106 -9.76 8.89 -14.71
N ARG A 107 -8.83 9.85 -14.81
CA ARG A 107 -7.48 9.69 -14.23
C ARG A 107 -7.53 9.60 -12.71
N GLY A 108 -8.34 10.44 -12.07
CA GLY A 108 -8.55 10.41 -10.61
C GLY A 108 -9.12 9.09 -10.11
N ALA A 109 -10.12 8.54 -10.81
CA ALA A 109 -10.70 7.24 -10.50
C ALA A 109 -9.67 6.11 -10.61
N LEU A 110 -8.86 6.11 -11.69
CA LEU A 110 -7.80 5.12 -11.89
C LEU A 110 -6.74 5.18 -10.77
N LEU A 111 -6.29 6.39 -10.41
CA LEU A 111 -5.31 6.57 -9.33
C LEU A 111 -5.87 6.11 -7.98
N THR A 112 -7.13 6.42 -7.69
CA THR A 112 -7.80 5.96 -6.46
C THR A 112 -7.84 4.44 -6.40
N GLN A 113 -8.22 3.77 -7.48
CA GLN A 113 -8.23 2.31 -7.56
C GLN A 113 -6.83 1.71 -7.34
N GLN A 114 -5.79 2.30 -7.94
CA GLN A 114 -4.40 1.84 -7.75
C GLN A 114 -3.94 1.98 -6.30
N ILE A 115 -4.27 3.09 -5.64
CA ILE A 115 -3.94 3.34 -4.24
C ILE A 115 -4.68 2.34 -3.32
N GLU A 116 -5.98 2.14 -3.54
CA GLU A 116 -6.79 1.18 -2.77
C GLU A 116 -6.30 -0.26 -2.90
N GLN A 117 -5.74 -0.64 -4.04
CA GLN A 117 -5.15 -1.96 -4.24
C GLN A 117 -3.75 -2.07 -3.62
N ALA A 118 -2.94 -1.01 -3.67
CA ALA A 118 -1.56 -1.03 -3.19
C ALA A 118 -1.47 -0.96 -1.65
N THR A 119 -2.35 -0.20 -1.00
CA THR A 119 -2.31 0.04 0.45
C THR A 119 -2.38 -1.26 1.27
N PRO A 120 -3.38 -2.15 1.11
CA PRO A 120 -3.48 -3.36 1.91
C PRO A 120 -2.33 -4.34 1.64
N LEU A 121 -1.81 -4.39 0.42
CA LEU A 121 -0.65 -5.21 0.09
C LEU A 121 0.60 -4.74 0.83
N LEU A 122 0.79 -3.44 0.91
CA LEU A 122 1.92 -2.82 1.60
C LEU A 122 1.83 -3.05 3.12
N GLU A 123 0.64 -2.96 3.69
CA GLU A 123 0.37 -3.27 5.10
C GLU A 123 0.66 -4.74 5.42
N GLN A 124 0.20 -5.66 4.59
CA GLN A 124 0.46 -7.09 4.75
C GLN A 124 1.96 -7.41 4.67
N GLN A 125 2.67 -6.81 3.71
CA GLN A 125 4.12 -7.00 3.57
C GLN A 125 4.89 -6.43 4.75
N SER A 126 4.48 -5.29 5.26
CA SER A 126 5.05 -4.64 6.45
C SER A 126 4.89 -5.52 7.69
N ALA A 127 3.69 -6.05 7.94
CA ALA A 127 3.43 -6.97 9.04
C ALA A 127 4.28 -8.25 8.94
N ARG A 128 4.44 -8.79 7.73
CA ARG A 128 5.26 -9.97 7.50
C ARG A 128 6.75 -9.70 7.74
N LEU A 129 7.27 -8.56 7.29
CA LEU A 129 8.64 -8.14 7.58
C LEU A 129 8.89 -8.03 9.08
N GLU A 130 7.95 -7.43 9.82
CA GLU A 130 8.06 -7.31 11.27
C GLU A 130 8.08 -8.68 11.96
N SER A 131 7.24 -9.61 11.55
CA SER A 131 7.26 -11.00 12.05
C SER A 131 8.62 -11.68 11.78
N MET A 132 9.23 -11.45 10.62
CA MET A 132 10.55 -12.01 10.29
C MET A 132 11.66 -11.38 11.14
N ARG A 133 11.60 -10.08 11.42
CA ARG A 133 12.54 -9.41 12.33
C ARG A 133 12.46 -9.97 13.74
N GLN A 134 11.25 -10.17 14.24
CA GLN A 134 11.05 -10.77 15.57
C GLN A 134 11.66 -12.18 15.64
N LYS A 135 11.46 -13.00 14.60
CA LYS A 135 12.07 -14.33 14.52
C LYS A 135 13.60 -14.27 14.48
N ALA A 136 14.16 -13.35 13.69
CA ALA A 136 15.61 -13.17 13.63
C ALA A 136 16.20 -12.75 15.00
N ALA A 137 15.51 -11.89 15.73
CA ALA A 137 15.93 -11.47 17.08
C ALA A 137 15.93 -12.63 18.09
N LEU A 138 15.02 -13.60 17.97
CA LEU A 138 15.01 -14.80 18.81
C LEU A 138 16.23 -15.68 18.54
N PHE A 139 16.65 -15.87 17.30
CA PHE A 139 17.89 -16.58 16.97
C PHE A 139 19.14 -15.92 17.58
N ASP A 140 19.21 -14.60 17.56
CA ASP A 140 20.33 -13.85 18.17
C ASP A 140 20.41 -14.08 19.67
N VAL A 141 19.28 -14.18 20.38
CA VAL A 141 19.22 -14.43 21.82
C VAL A 141 19.65 -15.87 22.14
N GLU A 142 19.25 -16.85 21.35
CA GLU A 142 19.65 -18.26 21.54
C GLU A 142 21.17 -18.46 21.34
N ILE A 143 21.75 -17.83 20.33
CA ILE A 143 23.21 -17.88 20.10
C ILE A 143 23.96 -17.17 21.25
N ALA A 144 23.47 -16.03 21.73
CA ALA A 144 24.11 -15.27 22.82
C ALA A 144 24.02 -15.97 24.19
N SER A 145 23.01 -16.81 24.41
CA SER A 145 22.83 -17.54 25.68
C SER A 145 23.69 -18.79 25.81
N GLY A 146 24.48 -19.15 24.78
CA GLY A 146 25.41 -20.29 24.85
C GLY A 146 24.74 -21.65 25.10
N ALA A 147 23.47 -21.74 24.90
CA ALA A 147 22.74 -23.00 25.04
C ALA A 147 23.12 -23.92 23.89
N ASP A 148 23.89 -24.95 24.24
CA ASP A 148 24.25 -26.08 23.38
C ASP A 148 22.95 -26.83 22.99
N VAL A 149 22.23 -26.32 21.99
CA VAL A 149 20.98 -26.91 21.50
C VAL A 149 21.24 -27.77 20.25
N TYR A 150 22.26 -28.61 20.32
CA TYR A 150 22.38 -29.76 19.43
C TYR A 150 21.46 -30.91 19.91
N GLY A 151 20.17 -30.70 19.99
CA GLY A 151 19.32 -31.81 20.42
C GLY A 151 17.82 -31.56 20.48
N THR A 152 17.37 -30.37 20.53
CA THR A 152 15.93 -30.09 20.56
C THR A 152 15.47 -29.58 19.20
N ARG A 153 14.96 -30.49 18.41
CA ARG A 153 14.16 -30.20 17.21
C ARG A 153 13.07 -29.20 17.59
N TRP A 154 13.29 -27.94 17.27
CA TRP A 154 12.23 -26.94 17.35
C TRP A 154 11.23 -27.28 16.24
N SER A 155 10.15 -27.97 16.62
CA SER A 155 8.96 -28.04 15.78
C SER A 155 8.39 -26.62 15.72
N GLY A 156 8.64 -25.93 14.60
CA GLY A 156 8.25 -24.56 14.37
C GLY A 156 6.74 -24.39 14.56
N GLY A 157 6.34 -24.12 15.79
CA GLY A 157 5.02 -23.59 16.07
C GLY A 157 4.93 -22.24 15.40
N ASP A 158 3.98 -22.08 14.53
CA ASP A 158 3.64 -20.81 13.88
C ASP A 158 3.42 -19.77 14.99
N CYS A 159 4.39 -18.82 15.16
CA CYS A 159 4.26 -17.71 16.11
C CYS A 159 3.28 -16.63 15.61
N SER A 160 2.58 -16.87 14.52
CA SER A 160 1.46 -16.03 14.12
C SER A 160 0.33 -16.19 15.13
N ILE A 161 -0.03 -15.12 15.81
CA ILE A 161 -1.20 -15.09 16.69
C ILE A 161 -2.41 -15.18 15.76
N SER A 162 -3.11 -16.32 15.83
CA SER A 162 -4.35 -16.52 15.08
C SER A 162 -5.51 -15.79 15.77
N GLU A 163 -6.56 -15.48 15.03
CA GLU A 163 -7.82 -14.96 15.60
C GLU A 163 -8.34 -15.88 16.73
N ALA A 164 -8.16 -17.21 16.59
CA ALA A 164 -8.52 -18.17 17.62
C ALA A 164 -7.71 -18.00 18.92
N ASP A 165 -6.44 -17.63 18.83
CA ASP A 165 -5.59 -17.37 20.01
C ASP A 165 -6.04 -16.10 20.73
N ILE A 166 -6.46 -15.08 19.98
CA ILE A 166 -7.00 -13.82 20.52
C ILE A 166 -8.34 -14.11 21.23
N ASP A 167 -9.23 -14.88 20.62
CA ASP A 167 -10.51 -15.26 21.21
C ASP A 167 -10.32 -16.08 22.50
N LEU A 168 -9.36 -16.99 22.51
CA LEU A 168 -9.05 -17.81 23.69
C LEU A 168 -8.43 -16.97 24.82
N ALA A 169 -7.58 -16.01 24.49
CA ALA A 169 -7.02 -15.04 25.44
C ALA A 169 -8.13 -14.14 26.03
N LEU A 170 -9.07 -13.70 25.21
CA LEU A 170 -10.22 -12.89 25.61
C LEU A 170 -11.17 -13.63 26.54
N LEU A 171 -11.40 -14.92 26.28
CA LEU A 171 -12.19 -15.78 27.17
C LEU A 171 -11.51 -15.97 28.54
N ARG A 172 -10.19 -16.21 28.56
CA ARG A 172 -9.41 -16.34 29.79
C ARG A 172 -9.44 -15.07 30.64
N GLU A 173 -9.29 -13.92 29.98
CA GLU A 173 -9.33 -12.63 30.68
C GLU A 173 -10.72 -12.30 31.23
N ARG A 174 -11.80 -12.67 30.53
CA ARG A 174 -13.19 -12.55 31.02
C ARG A 174 -13.42 -13.42 32.24
N GLN A 175 -12.96 -14.67 32.22
CA GLN A 175 -13.07 -15.59 33.39
C GLN A 175 -12.32 -15.04 34.59
N ARG A 176 -11.11 -14.48 34.38
CA ARG A 176 -10.29 -13.92 35.44
C ARG A 176 -10.91 -12.64 36.10
N ARG A 177 -11.70 -11.87 35.34
CA ARG A 177 -12.43 -10.70 35.87
C ARG A 177 -13.78 -11.04 36.49
N ALA A 178 -14.28 -12.26 36.26
CA ALA A 178 -15.54 -12.74 36.82
C ALA A 178 -15.34 -13.52 38.13
N SER A 179 -14.10 -13.82 38.51
CA SER A 179 -13.71 -14.46 39.78
C SER A 179 -13.16 -13.41 40.74
#